data_22c650b25d1773f22cfa232b35b805a7
#
_entry.id   22c650b25d1773f22cfa232b35b805a7
#
_cell.length_a   1.000
_cell.length_b   1.000
_cell.length_c   1.000
_cell.angle_alpha   90.00
_cell.angle_beta   90.00
_cell.angle_gamma   90.00
#
_symmetry.space_group_name_H-M   'P 1'
#
loop_
_entity.id
_entity.type
_entity.pdbx_description
1 polymer ?
#
loop_
_entity_poly.entity_id
_entity_poly.type
_entity_poly.pdbx_seq_one_letter_code
_entity_poly.pdbx_strand_id
1 'polypeptide(L)'
;MGITFEDADFFIDEFRNTSAIERAVLFLNLADDPAVERIATPRMALTAAEYLAYDCDMHVLVILTDMTYYCEALREVSAARKEVPGRRGYPGYLYTDLATIYERAGRVKGRKGSITQVPILTMPDDDKTHPIPDLTGYITEGQIVLDRNLHRRGIYPPVAVLPSLSRLKQKGIGPGKTREDHADLSNQLFGAYARGLQAKELAVILGEAALSDEDKAFVAFADAFEDRFIRQGPHEERSVGDTLAIGWDLASRLPRSELKRIKDEFVEKYLPRADDAEGGTSA
;
A
#
# COMPACT_ATOMS: atom_id res chain seq x y z
N MET A 1 -5.70 -18.05 3.07
CA MET A 1 -7.08 -18.56 3.12
C MET A 1 -7.57 -18.79 1.71
N GLY A 2 -8.08 -19.99 1.41
CA GLY A 2 -8.58 -20.36 0.09
C GLY A 2 -7.53 -20.38 -1.03
N ILE A 3 -6.28 -20.61 -0.70
CA ILE A 3 -5.18 -20.67 -1.67
C ILE A 3 -5.09 -22.06 -2.29
N THR A 4 -4.50 -22.14 -3.48
CA THR A 4 -4.24 -23.41 -4.15
C THR A 4 -3.16 -24.19 -3.42
N PHE A 5 -3.06 -25.50 -3.68
CA PHE A 5 -1.99 -26.32 -3.11
C PHE A 5 -0.62 -25.86 -3.60
N GLU A 6 -0.53 -25.48 -4.87
CA GLU A 6 0.70 -24.98 -5.49
C GLU A 6 1.18 -23.67 -4.85
N ASP A 7 0.28 -22.73 -4.61
CA ASP A 7 0.61 -21.48 -3.90
C ASP A 7 1.06 -21.74 -2.46
N ALA A 8 0.42 -22.69 -1.77
CA ALA A 8 0.78 -23.04 -0.40
C ALA A 8 2.21 -23.61 -0.33
N ASP A 9 2.54 -24.55 -1.21
CA ASP A 9 3.88 -25.14 -1.31
C ASP A 9 4.92 -24.09 -1.65
N PHE A 10 4.61 -23.20 -2.60
CA PHE A 10 5.50 -22.09 -2.97
C PHE A 10 5.82 -21.20 -1.76
N PHE A 11 4.82 -20.76 -1.00
CA PHE A 11 5.06 -19.94 0.19
C PHE A 11 5.82 -20.67 1.29
N ILE A 12 5.53 -21.96 1.52
CA ILE A 12 6.24 -22.74 2.53
C ILE A 12 7.72 -22.87 2.15
N ASP A 13 8.01 -23.17 0.89
CA ASP A 13 9.38 -23.34 0.42
C ASP A 13 10.14 -22.00 0.43
N GLU A 14 9.50 -20.90 0.02
CA GLU A 14 10.11 -19.57 0.10
C GLU A 14 10.42 -19.15 1.54
N PHE A 15 9.52 -19.40 2.49
CA PHE A 15 9.78 -19.14 3.91
C PHE A 15 10.90 -20.02 4.48
N ARG A 16 11.04 -21.27 4.01
CA ARG A 16 12.16 -22.14 4.39
C ARG A 16 13.48 -21.65 3.81
N ASN A 17 13.49 -21.32 2.51
CA ASN A 17 14.69 -20.88 1.79
C ASN A 17 15.26 -19.57 2.33
N THR A 18 14.38 -18.67 2.77
CA THR A 18 14.75 -17.37 3.35
C THR A 18 14.95 -17.40 4.87
N SER A 19 14.81 -18.56 5.51
CA SER A 19 14.79 -18.72 7.00
C SER A 19 13.69 -17.87 7.69
N ALA A 20 12.75 -17.34 6.94
CA ALA A 20 11.64 -16.58 7.51
C ALA A 20 10.71 -17.45 8.36
N ILE A 21 10.69 -18.78 8.12
CA ILE A 21 9.90 -19.75 8.88
C ILE A 21 10.22 -19.74 10.38
N GLU A 22 11.45 -19.40 10.77
CA GLU A 22 11.87 -19.34 12.18
C GLU A 22 11.18 -18.21 12.95
N ARG A 23 10.64 -17.21 12.24
CA ARG A 23 9.97 -16.04 12.80
C ARG A 23 8.51 -15.92 12.38
N ALA A 24 7.98 -16.94 11.71
CA ALA A 24 6.62 -16.96 11.20
C ALA A 24 5.79 -18.06 11.83
N VAL A 25 4.51 -17.77 12.05
CA VAL A 25 3.48 -18.77 12.37
C VAL A 25 2.50 -18.78 11.21
N LEU A 26 2.36 -19.91 10.55
CA LEU A 26 1.54 -20.06 9.36
C LEU A 26 0.20 -20.73 9.72
N PHE A 27 -0.90 -20.09 9.30
CA PHE A 27 -2.24 -20.66 9.35
C PHE A 27 -2.72 -20.81 7.90
N LEU A 28 -2.78 -22.02 7.41
CA LEU A 28 -3.14 -22.34 6.02
C LEU A 28 -4.55 -22.92 5.98
N ASN A 29 -5.33 -22.47 5.01
CA ASN A 29 -6.60 -23.04 4.61
C ASN A 29 -6.59 -23.09 3.07
N LEU A 30 -6.76 -24.27 2.52
CA LEU A 30 -6.69 -24.51 1.09
C LEU A 30 -8.02 -24.25 0.40
N ALA A 31 -8.01 -24.20 -0.93
CA ALA A 31 -9.19 -23.88 -1.73
C ALA A 31 -10.29 -24.96 -1.61
N ASP A 32 -9.91 -26.21 -1.39
CA ASP A 32 -10.79 -27.37 -1.22
C ASP A 32 -11.23 -27.63 0.24
N ASP A 33 -10.66 -26.87 1.21
CA ASP A 33 -11.11 -26.95 2.59
C ASP A 33 -12.53 -26.35 2.77
N PRO A 34 -13.29 -26.82 3.77
CA PRO A 34 -14.63 -26.33 4.05
C PRO A 34 -14.68 -24.80 4.31
N ALA A 35 -15.73 -24.14 3.82
CA ALA A 35 -15.91 -22.69 4.00
C ALA A 35 -15.90 -22.26 5.49
N VAL A 36 -16.38 -23.10 6.39
CA VAL A 36 -16.41 -22.84 7.85
C VAL A 36 -14.97 -22.75 8.41
N GLU A 37 -14.07 -23.62 7.96
CA GLU A 37 -12.67 -23.59 8.36
C GLU A 37 -11.99 -22.31 7.85
N ARG A 38 -12.32 -21.88 6.63
CA ARG A 38 -11.82 -20.61 6.08
C ARG A 38 -12.24 -19.41 6.92
N ILE A 39 -13.47 -19.39 7.43
CA ILE A 39 -13.95 -18.35 8.35
C ILE A 39 -13.23 -18.40 9.71
N ALA A 40 -12.90 -19.59 10.20
CA ALA A 40 -12.22 -19.76 11.49
C ALA A 40 -10.72 -19.37 11.43
N THR A 41 -10.04 -19.63 10.31
CA THR A 41 -8.60 -19.48 10.14
C THR A 41 -8.06 -18.11 10.57
N PRO A 42 -8.55 -16.95 10.10
CA PRO A 42 -8.02 -15.65 10.49
C PRO A 42 -8.29 -15.35 11.97
N ARG A 43 -9.37 -15.86 12.54
CA ARG A 43 -9.71 -15.67 13.96
C ARG A 43 -8.74 -16.42 14.87
N MET A 44 -8.37 -17.65 14.50
CA MET A 44 -7.35 -18.43 15.21
C MET A 44 -5.97 -17.77 15.11
N ALA A 45 -5.59 -17.33 13.91
CA ALA A 45 -4.32 -16.63 13.68
C ALA A 45 -4.20 -15.35 14.51
N LEU A 46 -5.26 -14.55 14.57
CA LEU A 46 -5.29 -13.33 15.37
C LEU A 46 -5.27 -13.63 16.88
N THR A 47 -5.88 -14.72 17.34
CA THR A 47 -5.81 -15.11 18.75
C THR A 47 -4.38 -15.50 19.15
N ALA A 48 -3.66 -16.21 18.27
CA ALA A 48 -2.24 -16.50 18.48
C ALA A 48 -1.39 -15.20 18.45
N ALA A 49 -1.69 -14.28 17.54
CA ALA A 49 -1.02 -12.99 17.46
C ALA A 49 -1.25 -12.12 18.71
N GLU A 50 -2.45 -12.13 19.28
CA GLU A 50 -2.75 -11.42 20.54
C GLU A 50 -1.96 -11.98 21.72
N TYR A 51 -1.85 -13.29 21.83
CA TYR A 51 -1.02 -13.92 22.85
C TYR A 51 0.45 -13.50 22.73
N LEU A 52 1.02 -13.58 21.52
CA LEU A 52 2.39 -13.17 21.28
C LEU A 52 2.61 -11.67 21.56
N ALA A 53 1.67 -10.84 21.15
CA ALA A 53 1.79 -9.39 21.31
C ALA A 53 1.61 -8.96 22.78
N TYR A 54 0.58 -9.45 23.45
CA TYR A 54 0.15 -8.87 24.71
C TYR A 54 0.61 -9.66 25.94
N ASP A 55 0.84 -10.96 25.82
CA ASP A 55 1.35 -11.79 26.91
C ASP A 55 2.86 -12.05 26.79
N CYS A 56 3.40 -12.05 25.55
CA CYS A 56 4.84 -12.21 25.32
C CYS A 56 5.55 -10.85 24.98
N ASP A 57 4.85 -9.72 25.03
CA ASP A 57 5.37 -8.36 24.78
C ASP A 57 6.03 -8.19 23.38
N MET A 58 5.59 -8.91 22.36
CA MET A 58 6.15 -8.89 21.01
C MET A 58 5.45 -7.87 20.12
N HIS A 59 6.16 -7.38 19.09
CA HIS A 59 5.55 -6.66 17.97
C HIS A 59 5.25 -7.65 16.86
N VAL A 60 3.98 -7.89 16.57
CA VAL A 60 3.51 -8.90 15.64
C VAL A 60 2.96 -8.26 14.38
N LEU A 61 3.45 -8.70 13.22
CA LEU A 61 2.88 -8.38 11.92
C LEU A 61 1.96 -9.54 11.49
N VAL A 62 0.69 -9.25 11.26
CA VAL A 62 -0.30 -10.21 10.77
C VAL A 62 -0.62 -9.90 9.31
N ILE A 63 -0.33 -10.84 8.42
CA ILE A 63 -0.67 -10.75 7.00
C ILE A 63 -1.88 -11.67 6.76
N LEU A 64 -3.01 -11.09 6.38
CA LEU A 64 -4.25 -11.82 6.09
C LEU A 64 -4.47 -11.88 4.58
N THR A 65 -4.23 -13.04 3.98
CA THR A 65 -4.44 -13.24 2.54
C THR A 65 -5.25 -14.53 2.27
N ASP A 66 -6.26 -14.58 1.42
CA ASP A 66 -6.91 -13.46 0.76
C ASP A 66 -8.26 -13.18 1.42
N MET A 67 -8.51 -11.92 1.77
CA MET A 67 -9.76 -11.53 2.44
C MET A 67 -10.98 -11.61 1.50
N THR A 68 -10.76 -11.66 0.19
CA THR A 68 -11.84 -11.90 -0.79
C THR A 68 -12.39 -13.31 -0.61
N TYR A 69 -11.52 -14.32 -0.51
CA TYR A 69 -11.95 -15.70 -0.27
C TYR A 69 -12.62 -15.89 1.10
N TYR A 70 -12.16 -15.14 2.10
CA TYR A 70 -12.86 -15.09 3.40
C TYR A 70 -14.29 -14.59 3.26
N CYS A 71 -14.49 -13.47 2.55
CA CYS A 71 -15.82 -12.91 2.33
C CYS A 71 -16.72 -13.82 1.48
N GLU A 72 -16.14 -14.52 0.49
CA GLU A 72 -16.85 -15.53 -0.29
C GLU A 72 -17.33 -16.70 0.59
N ALA A 73 -16.52 -17.16 1.52
CA ALA A 73 -16.93 -18.18 2.48
C ALA A 73 -18.08 -17.70 3.38
N LEU A 74 -18.06 -16.44 3.80
CA LEU A 74 -19.19 -15.83 4.54
C LEU A 74 -20.47 -15.82 3.68
N ARG A 75 -20.36 -15.45 2.41
CA ARG A 75 -21.50 -15.46 1.46
C ARG A 75 -22.08 -16.86 1.29
N GLU A 76 -21.22 -17.86 1.11
CA GLU A 76 -21.62 -19.26 0.98
C GLU A 76 -22.39 -19.76 2.21
N VAL A 77 -21.83 -19.54 3.41
CA VAL A 77 -22.45 -19.96 4.68
C VAL A 77 -23.77 -19.22 4.92
N SER A 78 -23.82 -17.91 4.66
CA SER A 78 -25.05 -17.11 4.77
C SER A 78 -26.14 -17.61 3.82
N ALA A 79 -25.79 -17.92 2.58
CA ALA A 79 -26.73 -18.50 1.60
C ALA A 79 -27.25 -19.88 2.05
N ALA A 80 -26.38 -20.75 2.55
CA ALA A 80 -26.76 -22.07 3.08
C ALA A 80 -27.74 -21.95 4.28
N ARG A 81 -27.58 -20.90 5.09
CA ARG A 81 -28.48 -20.57 6.20
C ARG A 81 -29.78 -19.88 5.78
N LYS A 82 -29.95 -19.59 4.48
CA LYS A 82 -31.10 -18.82 3.94
C LYS A 82 -31.28 -17.45 4.58
N GLU A 83 -30.18 -16.80 4.95
CA GLU A 83 -30.20 -15.43 5.44
C GLU A 83 -30.55 -14.45 4.32
N VAL A 84 -31.16 -13.31 4.67
CA VAL A 84 -31.52 -12.29 3.68
C VAL A 84 -30.23 -11.67 3.13
N PRO A 85 -29.98 -11.76 1.81
CA PRO A 85 -28.75 -11.24 1.23
C PRO A 85 -28.73 -9.72 1.22
N GLY A 86 -27.55 -9.15 1.49
CA GLY A 86 -27.24 -7.74 1.29
C GLY A 86 -26.72 -7.46 -0.12
N ARG A 87 -25.92 -6.39 -0.23
CA ARG A 87 -25.34 -5.93 -1.51
C ARG A 87 -24.48 -7.04 -2.14
N ARG A 88 -24.71 -7.33 -3.43
CA ARG A 88 -24.04 -8.38 -4.23
C ARG A 88 -24.11 -9.79 -3.59
N GLY A 89 -25.13 -10.06 -2.79
CA GLY A 89 -25.34 -11.38 -2.17
C GLY A 89 -24.50 -11.67 -0.93
N TYR A 90 -23.72 -10.71 -0.45
CA TYR A 90 -23.00 -10.84 0.81
C TYR A 90 -23.96 -10.68 2.00
N PRO A 91 -23.64 -11.27 3.18
CA PRO A 91 -24.47 -11.10 4.36
C PRO A 91 -24.54 -9.65 4.80
N GLY A 92 -25.68 -9.21 5.32
CA GLY A 92 -25.88 -7.84 5.78
C GLY A 92 -24.92 -7.41 6.90
N TYR A 93 -24.37 -8.37 7.63
CA TYR A 93 -23.38 -8.14 8.70
C TYR A 93 -21.90 -8.15 8.24
N LEU A 94 -21.63 -8.16 6.92
CA LEU A 94 -20.27 -8.24 6.40
C LEU A 94 -19.35 -7.15 6.97
N TYR A 95 -19.85 -5.90 7.09
CA TYR A 95 -19.09 -4.81 7.69
C TYR A 95 -18.69 -5.11 9.14
N THR A 96 -19.65 -5.50 9.97
CA THR A 96 -19.41 -5.80 11.38
C THR A 96 -18.47 -6.98 11.53
N ASP A 97 -18.61 -8.00 10.69
CA ASP A 97 -17.75 -9.18 10.72
C ASP A 97 -16.29 -8.83 10.38
N LEU A 98 -16.05 -8.07 9.30
CA LEU A 98 -14.72 -7.57 8.96
C LEU A 98 -14.14 -6.65 10.04
N ALA A 99 -14.97 -5.78 10.65
CA ALA A 99 -14.54 -4.92 11.74
C ALA A 99 -14.06 -5.74 12.94
N THR A 100 -14.74 -6.84 13.31
CA THR A 100 -14.28 -7.72 14.40
C THR A 100 -12.91 -8.35 14.17
N ILE A 101 -12.47 -8.44 12.90
CA ILE A 101 -11.14 -8.93 12.54
C ILE A 101 -10.14 -7.78 12.54
N TYR A 102 -10.42 -6.70 11.82
CA TYR A 102 -9.45 -5.63 11.58
C TYR A 102 -9.20 -4.76 12.81
N GLU A 103 -10.20 -4.55 13.66
CA GLU A 103 -10.05 -3.78 14.91
C GLU A 103 -9.22 -4.48 15.99
N ARG A 104 -8.80 -5.72 15.77
CA ARG A 104 -7.84 -6.43 16.63
C ARG A 104 -6.40 -5.93 16.45
N ALA A 105 -6.13 -5.11 15.43
CA ALA A 105 -4.86 -4.43 15.27
C ALA A 105 -4.70 -3.28 16.27
N GLY A 106 -3.49 -3.07 16.78
CA GLY A 106 -3.20 -1.91 17.61
C GLY A 106 -2.30 -2.19 18.81
N ARG A 107 -2.39 -1.29 19.79
CA ARG A 107 -1.68 -1.35 21.07
C ARG A 107 -2.66 -1.30 22.21
N VAL A 108 -2.45 -2.11 23.21
CA VAL A 108 -3.25 -2.12 24.43
C VAL A 108 -2.53 -1.33 25.51
N LYS A 109 -3.26 -0.45 26.20
CA LYS A 109 -2.69 0.34 27.32
C LYS A 109 -2.13 -0.58 28.41
N GLY A 110 -0.89 -0.34 28.81
CA GLY A 110 -0.21 -1.16 29.82
C GLY A 110 0.49 -2.40 29.29
N ARG A 111 0.40 -2.67 27.98
CA ARG A 111 1.18 -3.73 27.28
C ARG A 111 2.26 -3.10 26.42
N LYS A 112 3.40 -3.77 26.27
CA LYS A 112 4.53 -3.28 25.45
C LYS A 112 4.38 -3.67 23.98
N GLY A 113 3.81 -4.84 23.71
CA GLY A 113 3.64 -5.37 22.37
C GLY A 113 2.60 -4.64 21.53
N SER A 114 2.52 -5.00 20.28
CA SER A 114 1.56 -4.43 19.32
C SER A 114 1.22 -5.42 18.21
N ILE A 115 0.06 -5.25 17.60
CA ILE A 115 -0.35 -5.95 16.39
C ILE A 115 -0.49 -4.94 15.26
N THR A 116 0.22 -5.19 14.17
CA THR A 116 0.02 -4.52 12.87
C THR A 116 -0.62 -5.52 11.91
N GLN A 117 -1.73 -5.15 11.28
CA GLN A 117 -2.39 -6.00 10.29
C GLN A 117 -2.22 -5.45 8.88
N VAL A 118 -1.97 -6.34 7.93
CA VAL A 118 -1.97 -6.08 6.49
C VAL A 118 -2.98 -7.03 5.85
N PRO A 119 -4.27 -6.66 5.79
CA PRO A 119 -5.25 -7.43 5.06
C PRO A 119 -5.03 -7.24 3.55
N ILE A 120 -4.88 -8.36 2.84
CA ILE A 120 -4.70 -8.40 1.39
C ILE A 120 -5.97 -8.96 0.79
N LEU A 121 -6.45 -8.31 -0.26
CA LEU A 121 -7.65 -8.70 -0.98
C LEU A 121 -7.48 -8.52 -2.49
N THR A 122 -8.24 -9.30 -3.23
CA THR A 122 -8.36 -9.13 -4.68
C THR A 122 -9.59 -8.28 -4.98
N MET A 123 -9.45 -7.31 -5.88
CA MET A 123 -10.59 -6.52 -6.37
C MET A 123 -11.15 -7.16 -7.65
N PRO A 124 -12.33 -7.79 -7.62
CA PRO A 124 -12.96 -8.31 -8.83
C PRO A 124 -13.17 -7.17 -9.84
N ASP A 125 -12.76 -7.39 -11.09
CA ASP A 125 -12.88 -6.42 -12.20
C ASP A 125 -12.18 -5.08 -11.94
N ASP A 126 -11.19 -5.03 -11.03
CA ASP A 126 -10.55 -3.79 -10.53
C ASP A 126 -11.57 -2.78 -9.95
N ASP A 127 -12.76 -3.25 -9.56
CA ASP A 127 -13.86 -2.43 -9.03
C ASP A 127 -13.66 -2.08 -7.56
N LYS A 128 -13.19 -0.87 -7.30
CA LYS A 128 -13.02 -0.31 -5.95
C LYS A 128 -14.34 -0.14 -5.19
N THR A 129 -15.48 -0.11 -5.90
CA THR A 129 -16.81 0.02 -5.30
C THR A 129 -17.44 -1.32 -4.94
N HIS A 130 -16.73 -2.43 -5.21
CA HIS A 130 -17.13 -3.75 -4.74
C HIS A 130 -17.19 -3.78 -3.21
N PRO A 131 -18.18 -4.48 -2.57
CA PRO A 131 -18.34 -4.47 -1.12
C PRO A 131 -17.08 -4.78 -0.32
N ILE A 132 -16.24 -5.69 -0.79
CA ILE A 132 -15.05 -6.13 -0.06
C ILE A 132 -13.99 -5.01 0.04
N PRO A 133 -13.46 -4.44 -1.07
CA PRO A 133 -12.51 -3.34 -0.97
C PRO A 133 -13.14 -2.07 -0.36
N ASP A 134 -14.41 -1.78 -0.66
CA ASP A 134 -15.11 -0.61 -0.14
C ASP A 134 -15.18 -0.64 1.39
N LEU A 135 -15.72 -1.72 1.97
CA LEU A 135 -15.84 -1.89 3.42
C LEU A 135 -14.48 -1.98 4.11
N THR A 136 -13.52 -2.71 3.52
CA THR A 136 -12.16 -2.78 4.06
C THR A 136 -11.51 -1.41 4.11
N GLY A 137 -11.67 -0.60 3.07
CA GLY A 137 -11.17 0.77 3.02
C GLY A 137 -11.78 1.69 4.09
N TYR A 138 -13.03 1.45 4.50
CA TYR A 138 -13.66 2.19 5.61
C TYR A 138 -13.10 1.82 6.98
N ILE A 139 -12.81 0.54 7.20
CA ILE A 139 -12.40 0.03 8.52
C ILE A 139 -10.90 0.27 8.76
N THR A 140 -10.07 0.05 7.75
CA THR A 140 -8.61 0.14 7.88
C THR A 140 -8.10 1.59 7.87
N GLU A 141 -6.90 1.82 8.44
CA GLU A 141 -6.28 3.15 8.54
C GLU A 141 -5.59 3.62 7.25
N GLY A 142 -5.54 2.79 6.24
CA GLY A 142 -4.97 3.14 4.94
C GLY A 142 -5.13 2.01 3.95
N GLN A 143 -4.76 2.29 2.71
CA GLN A 143 -4.80 1.31 1.63
C GLN A 143 -3.64 1.53 0.67
N ILE A 144 -3.08 0.44 0.18
CA ILE A 144 -2.12 0.40 -0.92
C ILE A 144 -2.82 -0.27 -2.09
N VAL A 145 -3.02 0.46 -3.16
CA VAL A 145 -3.70 -0.02 -4.38
C VAL A 145 -2.65 -0.36 -5.43
N LEU A 146 -2.74 -1.56 -5.99
CA LEU A 146 -1.89 -1.98 -7.09
C LEU A 146 -2.61 -1.76 -8.42
N ASP A 147 -1.87 -1.37 -9.46
CA ASP A 147 -2.39 -1.06 -10.78
C ASP A 147 -1.84 -2.01 -11.84
N ARG A 148 -2.73 -2.64 -12.62
CA ARG A 148 -2.35 -3.58 -13.69
C ARG A 148 -1.61 -2.91 -14.83
N ASN A 149 -1.87 -1.62 -15.11
CA ASN A 149 -1.21 -0.91 -16.20
C ASN A 149 0.25 -0.61 -15.83
N LEU A 150 0.52 -0.22 -14.58
CA LEU A 150 1.88 -0.07 -14.08
C LEU A 150 2.64 -1.40 -14.16
N HIS A 151 1.99 -2.51 -13.76
CA HIS A 151 2.58 -3.85 -13.87
C HIS A 151 2.91 -4.22 -15.32
N ARG A 152 1.98 -4.01 -16.27
CA ARG A 152 2.22 -4.27 -17.71
C ARG A 152 3.36 -3.44 -18.30
N ARG A 153 3.59 -2.24 -17.76
CA ARG A 153 4.70 -1.35 -18.12
C ARG A 153 6.01 -1.73 -17.43
N GLY A 154 6.04 -2.81 -16.66
CA GLY A 154 7.23 -3.29 -15.95
C GLY A 154 7.64 -2.40 -14.77
N ILE A 155 6.72 -1.59 -14.21
CA ILE A 155 6.96 -0.82 -13.00
C ILE A 155 6.64 -1.71 -11.79
N TYR A 156 7.64 -2.00 -10.98
CA TYR A 156 7.51 -2.85 -9.81
C TYR A 156 8.13 -2.17 -8.57
N PRO A 157 7.45 -2.19 -7.39
CA PRO A 157 6.06 -2.63 -7.21
C PRO A 157 5.06 -1.70 -7.92
N PRO A 158 3.96 -2.24 -8.50
CA PRO A 158 3.03 -1.46 -9.32
C PRO A 158 2.05 -0.66 -8.47
N VAL A 159 2.54 0.18 -7.57
CA VAL A 159 1.72 0.96 -6.63
C VAL A 159 1.08 2.14 -7.32
N ALA A 160 -0.25 2.16 -7.35
CA ALA A 160 -1.03 3.32 -7.77
C ALA A 160 -1.05 4.36 -6.63
N VAL A 161 -0.19 5.37 -6.74
CA VAL A 161 0.02 6.36 -5.67
C VAL A 161 -1.24 7.18 -5.37
N LEU A 162 -1.97 7.63 -6.41
CA LEU A 162 -3.10 8.55 -6.22
C LEU A 162 -4.27 7.94 -5.42
N PRO A 163 -4.71 6.69 -5.67
CA PRO A 163 -5.75 6.06 -4.87
C PRO A 163 -5.24 5.46 -3.56
N SER A 164 -3.93 5.34 -3.38
CA SER A 164 -3.34 4.87 -2.12
C SER A 164 -3.31 5.98 -1.10
N LEU A 165 -3.62 5.65 0.15
CA LEU A 165 -3.66 6.64 1.23
C LEU A 165 -3.29 6.02 2.59
N SER A 166 -2.89 6.88 3.53
CA SER A 166 -2.79 6.57 4.95
C SER A 166 -3.43 7.70 5.76
N ARG A 167 -4.44 7.37 6.58
CA ARG A 167 -5.07 8.32 7.51
C ARG A 167 -4.13 8.70 8.66
N LEU A 168 -3.13 7.88 8.92
CA LEU A 168 -2.15 8.07 10.00
C LEU A 168 -0.85 8.74 9.54
N LYS A 169 -0.71 9.09 8.25
CA LYS A 169 0.50 9.68 7.68
C LYS A 169 1.04 10.82 8.56
N GLN A 170 0.20 11.76 8.94
CA GLN A 170 0.62 12.92 9.75
C GLN A 170 1.15 12.55 11.15
N LYS A 171 0.74 11.41 11.68
CA LYS A 171 1.26 10.90 12.96
C LYS A 171 2.61 10.18 12.81
N GLY A 172 2.97 9.78 11.59
CA GLY A 172 4.18 9.01 11.28
C GLY A 172 5.34 9.85 10.76
N ILE A 173 5.12 11.11 10.36
CA ILE A 173 6.12 11.97 9.72
C ILE A 173 6.33 13.28 10.48
N GLY A 174 7.47 13.95 10.20
CA GLY A 174 7.81 15.24 10.77
C GLY A 174 8.83 15.18 11.93
N PRO A 175 9.02 16.29 12.65
CA PRO A 175 10.05 16.42 13.67
C PRO A 175 10.03 15.29 14.71
N GLY A 176 11.20 14.73 15.03
CA GLY A 176 11.36 13.61 15.96
C GLY A 176 11.02 12.22 15.40
N LYS A 177 10.56 12.12 14.14
CA LYS A 177 10.24 10.87 13.46
C LYS A 177 10.94 10.74 12.11
N THR A 178 10.79 11.77 11.27
CA THR A 178 11.44 11.87 9.97
C THR A 178 12.00 13.29 9.79
N ARG A 179 12.59 13.58 8.64
CA ARG A 179 13.11 14.91 8.33
C ARG A 179 11.96 15.94 8.26
N GLU A 180 12.25 17.16 8.61
CA GLU A 180 11.27 18.26 8.77
C GLU A 180 10.51 18.62 7.49
N ASP A 181 11.15 18.46 6.33
CA ASP A 181 10.61 18.74 5.00
C ASP A 181 9.70 17.62 4.45
N HIS A 182 9.64 16.46 5.10
CA HIS A 182 8.96 15.27 4.58
C HIS A 182 7.49 15.52 4.18
N ALA A 183 6.76 16.24 5.03
CA ALA A 183 5.35 16.51 4.78
C ALA A 183 5.15 17.38 3.53
N ASP A 184 5.92 18.47 3.42
CA ASP A 184 5.83 19.41 2.32
C ASP A 184 6.27 18.76 1.01
N LEU A 185 7.44 18.09 1.02
CA LEU A 185 7.94 17.38 -0.16
C LEU A 185 6.94 16.34 -0.66
N SER A 186 6.41 15.49 0.24
CA SER A 186 5.46 14.45 -0.17
C SER A 186 4.17 15.04 -0.77
N ASN A 187 3.69 16.17 -0.26
CA ASN A 187 2.51 16.84 -0.81
C ASN A 187 2.82 17.47 -2.19
N GLN A 188 4.03 17.97 -2.40
CA GLN A 188 4.49 18.50 -3.68
C GLN A 188 4.59 17.40 -4.72
N LEU A 189 5.27 16.29 -4.39
CA LEU A 189 5.43 15.15 -5.30
C LEU A 189 4.08 14.56 -5.71
N PHE A 190 3.18 14.36 -4.74
CA PHE A 190 1.83 13.87 -4.99
C PHE A 190 1.05 14.78 -5.95
N GLY A 191 1.07 16.10 -5.71
CA GLY A 191 0.39 17.07 -6.54
C GLY A 191 0.99 17.18 -7.95
N ALA A 192 2.31 17.12 -8.06
CA ALA A 192 3.02 17.16 -9.34
C ALA A 192 2.73 15.90 -10.16
N TYR A 193 2.73 14.72 -9.53
CA TYR A 193 2.39 13.46 -10.19
C TYR A 193 0.95 13.46 -10.70
N ALA A 194 -0.01 13.92 -9.88
CA ALA A 194 -1.41 14.04 -10.30
C ALA A 194 -1.57 14.96 -11.53
N ARG A 195 -0.90 16.11 -11.52
CA ARG A 195 -0.92 17.04 -12.67
C ARG A 195 -0.28 16.44 -13.92
N GLY A 196 0.84 15.72 -13.75
CA GLY A 196 1.51 15.03 -14.87
C GLY A 196 0.64 13.97 -15.52
N LEU A 197 -0.11 13.18 -14.74
CA LEU A 197 -1.06 12.20 -15.28
C LEU A 197 -2.22 12.86 -16.00
N GLN A 198 -2.77 13.97 -15.47
CA GLN A 198 -3.81 14.75 -16.16
C GLN A 198 -3.31 15.31 -17.48
N ALA A 199 -2.08 15.83 -17.52
CA ALA A 199 -1.47 16.33 -18.76
C ALA A 199 -1.26 15.20 -19.78
N LYS A 200 -0.88 13.98 -19.35
CA LYS A 200 -0.79 12.80 -20.23
C LYS A 200 -2.15 12.44 -20.84
N GLU A 201 -3.22 12.44 -20.04
CA GLU A 201 -4.57 12.20 -20.53
C GLU A 201 -4.99 13.25 -21.55
N LEU A 202 -4.68 14.51 -21.29
CA LEU A 202 -4.95 15.62 -22.23
C LEU A 202 -4.16 15.46 -23.54
N ALA A 203 -2.90 15.04 -23.47
CA ALA A 203 -2.07 14.79 -24.65
C ALA A 203 -2.64 13.67 -25.54
N VAL A 204 -3.24 12.63 -24.97
CA VAL A 204 -3.91 11.55 -25.72
C VAL A 204 -5.10 12.09 -26.52
N ILE A 205 -5.83 13.08 -25.97
CA ILE A 205 -7.05 13.62 -26.61
C ILE A 205 -6.73 14.70 -27.64
N LEU A 206 -5.83 15.63 -27.29
CA LEU A 206 -5.57 16.84 -28.09
C LEU A 206 -4.26 16.76 -28.90
N GLY A 207 -3.42 15.78 -28.64
CA GLY A 207 -2.06 15.67 -29.17
C GLY A 207 -1.02 16.40 -28.31
N GLU A 208 0.21 15.92 -28.29
CA GLU A 208 1.32 16.48 -27.51
C GLU A 208 1.65 17.96 -27.89
N ALA A 209 1.39 18.35 -29.13
CA ALA A 209 1.61 19.71 -29.60
C ALA A 209 0.69 20.74 -28.93
N ALA A 210 -0.43 20.31 -28.35
CA ALA A 210 -1.37 21.18 -27.64
C ALA A 210 -0.98 21.45 -26.18
N LEU A 211 0.00 20.73 -25.64
CA LEU A 211 0.47 20.92 -24.29
C LEU A 211 1.31 22.19 -24.16
N SER A 212 1.09 22.94 -23.08
CA SER A 212 1.99 24.00 -22.66
C SER A 212 3.37 23.45 -22.30
N ASP A 213 4.41 24.27 -22.32
CA ASP A 213 5.76 23.85 -21.90
C ASP A 213 5.78 23.44 -20.41
N GLU A 214 4.92 24.06 -19.61
CA GLU A 214 4.71 23.69 -18.21
C GLU A 214 4.11 22.28 -18.08
N ASP A 215 3.06 21.97 -18.86
CA ASP A 215 2.44 20.63 -18.83
C ASP A 215 3.41 19.54 -19.33
N LYS A 216 4.24 19.85 -20.33
CA LYS A 216 5.31 18.95 -20.76
C LYS A 216 6.32 18.66 -19.65
N ALA A 217 6.67 19.66 -18.83
CA ALA A 217 7.53 19.46 -17.68
C ALA A 217 6.88 18.53 -16.63
N PHE A 218 5.57 18.67 -16.38
CA PHE A 218 4.84 17.77 -15.49
C PHE A 218 4.69 16.35 -16.05
N VAL A 219 4.54 16.19 -17.37
CA VAL A 219 4.55 14.86 -18.01
C VAL A 219 5.91 14.19 -17.82
N ALA A 220 7.00 14.89 -18.11
CA ALA A 220 8.35 14.36 -17.90
C ALA A 220 8.63 14.04 -16.42
N PHE A 221 8.11 14.87 -15.51
CA PHE A 221 8.17 14.59 -14.07
C PHE A 221 7.44 13.30 -13.72
N ALA A 222 6.22 13.08 -14.23
CA ALA A 222 5.44 11.90 -13.94
C ALA A 222 6.13 10.61 -14.43
N ASP A 223 6.75 10.64 -15.63
CA ASP A 223 7.54 9.51 -16.13
C ASP A 223 8.74 9.21 -15.23
N ALA A 224 9.48 10.25 -14.85
CA ALA A 224 10.63 10.10 -13.96
C ALA A 224 10.22 9.65 -12.55
N PHE A 225 9.06 10.09 -12.06
CA PHE A 225 8.52 9.65 -10.77
C PHE A 225 8.16 8.17 -10.78
N GLU A 226 7.51 7.67 -11.83
CA GLU A 226 7.21 6.25 -11.97
C GLU A 226 8.48 5.41 -12.07
N ASP A 227 9.48 5.88 -12.82
CA ASP A 227 10.70 5.11 -13.10
C ASP A 227 11.71 5.13 -11.94
N ARG A 228 11.82 6.22 -11.19
CA ARG A 228 12.86 6.42 -10.17
C ARG A 228 12.34 6.40 -8.74
N PHE A 229 11.06 6.78 -8.51
CA PHE A 229 10.47 6.81 -7.18
C PHE A 229 9.63 5.57 -6.89
N ILE A 230 8.72 5.18 -7.81
CA ILE A 230 7.87 4.00 -7.62
C ILE A 230 8.67 2.72 -7.88
N ARG A 231 9.36 2.65 -9.01
CA ARG A 231 10.15 1.47 -9.40
C ARG A 231 11.26 1.19 -8.39
N GLN A 232 11.34 -0.06 -7.96
CA GLN A 232 12.38 -0.56 -7.08
C GLN A 232 12.82 -1.94 -7.54
N GLY A 233 14.07 -2.27 -7.29
CA GLY A 233 14.58 -3.63 -7.49
C GLY A 233 14.02 -4.61 -6.44
N PRO A 234 14.01 -5.92 -6.72
CA PRO A 234 13.44 -6.94 -5.82
C PRO A 234 14.16 -7.02 -4.46
N HIS A 235 15.41 -6.57 -4.39
CA HIS A 235 16.21 -6.54 -3.16
C HIS A 235 16.63 -5.12 -2.75
N GLU A 236 15.99 -4.11 -3.32
CA GLU A 236 16.28 -2.73 -3.01
C GLU A 236 15.66 -2.33 -1.67
N GLU A 237 16.49 -1.87 -0.76
CA GLU A 237 16.07 -1.36 0.55
C GLU A 237 16.39 0.14 0.61
N ARG A 238 15.36 0.97 0.66
CA ARG A 238 15.47 2.43 0.74
C ARG A 238 15.18 2.91 2.15
N SER A 239 16.10 3.67 2.72
CA SER A 239 15.79 4.44 3.91
C SER A 239 14.82 5.58 3.59
N VAL A 240 14.18 6.13 4.62
CA VAL A 240 13.37 7.36 4.48
C VAL A 240 14.22 8.52 3.96
N GLY A 241 15.50 8.59 4.36
CA GLY A 241 16.44 9.59 3.88
C GLY A 241 16.70 9.50 2.39
N ASP A 242 16.98 8.30 1.88
CA ASP A 242 17.19 8.04 0.45
C ASP A 242 15.94 8.36 -0.36
N THR A 243 14.78 7.97 0.15
CA THR A 243 13.48 8.27 -0.48
C THR A 243 13.25 9.78 -0.60
N LEU A 244 13.55 10.54 0.45
CA LEU A 244 13.45 12.00 0.41
C LEU A 244 14.49 12.64 -0.53
N ALA A 245 15.69 12.09 -0.62
CA ALA A 245 16.71 12.55 -1.56
C ALA A 245 16.28 12.36 -3.02
N ILE A 246 15.74 11.18 -3.36
CA ILE A 246 15.13 10.92 -4.68
C ILE A 246 13.99 11.89 -4.95
N GLY A 247 13.14 12.16 -3.95
CA GLY A 247 12.04 13.10 -4.05
C GLY A 247 12.50 14.53 -4.39
N TRP A 248 13.58 15.00 -3.78
CA TRP A 248 14.17 16.31 -4.06
C TRP A 248 14.83 16.38 -5.44
N ASP A 249 15.53 15.33 -5.86
CA ASP A 249 16.07 15.24 -7.22
C ASP A 249 14.94 15.32 -8.26
N LEU A 250 13.82 14.66 -8.02
CA LEU A 250 12.64 14.77 -8.89
C LEU A 250 12.02 16.16 -8.86
N ALA A 251 11.92 16.78 -7.69
CA ALA A 251 11.38 18.13 -7.55
C ALA A 251 12.24 19.18 -8.30
N SER A 252 13.56 18.97 -8.38
CA SER A 252 14.47 19.85 -9.13
C SER A 252 14.21 19.90 -10.63
N ARG A 253 13.48 18.93 -11.18
CA ARG A 253 13.09 18.87 -12.60
C ARG A 253 11.91 19.80 -12.93
N LEU A 254 11.22 20.30 -11.90
CA LEU A 254 10.12 21.25 -12.06
C LEU A 254 10.65 22.70 -11.97
N PRO A 255 10.04 23.65 -12.67
CA PRO A 255 10.32 25.07 -12.46
C PRO A 255 10.15 25.44 -10.98
N ARG A 256 11.08 26.26 -10.44
CA ARG A 256 11.01 26.67 -9.01
C ARG A 256 9.67 27.34 -8.68
N SER A 257 9.07 28.05 -9.62
CA SER A 257 7.74 28.66 -9.48
C SER A 257 6.61 27.67 -9.23
N GLU A 258 6.83 26.38 -9.53
CA GLU A 258 5.85 25.31 -9.35
C GLU A 258 6.04 24.52 -8.04
N LEU A 259 7.08 24.79 -7.25
CA LEU A 259 7.29 24.21 -5.94
C LEU A 259 6.45 24.87 -4.84
N LYS A 260 5.17 25.15 -5.14
CA LYS A 260 4.24 25.96 -4.32
C LYS A 260 3.81 25.31 -3.00
N ARG A 261 4.05 24.00 -2.84
CA ARG A 261 3.63 23.22 -1.66
C ARG A 261 4.76 22.99 -0.67
N ILE A 262 5.95 23.53 -0.96
CA ILE A 262 7.13 23.44 -0.12
C ILE A 262 7.49 24.84 0.35
N LYS A 263 7.83 24.99 1.62
CA LYS A 263 8.31 26.26 2.16
C LYS A 263 9.65 26.64 1.54
N ASP A 264 9.85 27.94 1.28
CA ASP A 264 11.08 28.44 0.67
C ASP A 264 12.34 28.04 1.44
N GLU A 265 12.29 28.02 2.78
CA GLU A 265 13.41 27.57 3.64
C GLU A 265 13.87 26.15 3.31
N PHE A 266 12.94 25.24 2.98
CA PHE A 266 13.26 23.87 2.63
C PHE A 266 13.75 23.76 1.18
N VAL A 267 13.18 24.58 0.28
CA VAL A 267 13.68 24.67 -1.11
C VAL A 267 15.14 25.14 -1.11
N GLU A 268 15.48 26.18 -0.33
CA GLU A 268 16.84 26.68 -0.25
C GLU A 268 17.83 25.68 0.38
N LYS A 269 17.34 24.87 1.32
CA LYS A 269 18.16 23.93 2.08
C LYS A 269 18.39 22.60 1.37
N TYR A 270 17.38 22.08 0.66
CA TYR A 270 17.37 20.71 0.16
C TYR A 270 17.30 20.56 -1.37
N LEU A 271 16.93 21.60 -2.10
CA LEU A 271 16.89 21.51 -3.57
C LEU A 271 18.33 21.41 -4.09
N PRO A 272 18.67 20.37 -4.88
CA PRO A 272 20.01 20.25 -5.48
C PRO A 272 20.38 21.51 -6.28
N ARG A 273 21.58 22.03 -6.08
CA ARG A 273 22.10 23.13 -6.90
C ARG A 273 22.60 22.59 -8.23
N ALA A 274 22.50 23.39 -9.27
CA ALA A 274 22.95 22.98 -10.61
C ALA A 274 24.42 22.54 -10.66
N ASP A 275 25.24 23.07 -9.74
CA ASP A 275 26.66 22.74 -9.62
C ASP A 275 26.93 21.34 -8.99
N ASP A 276 25.96 20.75 -8.30
CA ASP A 276 26.10 19.44 -7.66
C ASP A 276 25.85 18.27 -8.65
N ALA A 277 25.30 18.56 -9.83
CA ALA A 277 24.96 17.54 -10.83
C ALA A 277 26.17 17.08 -11.68
N GLU A 278 27.27 17.82 -11.72
CA GLU A 278 28.47 17.49 -12.52
C GLU A 278 29.54 16.68 -11.76
N GLY A 279 29.37 16.47 -10.45
CA GLY A 279 30.35 15.79 -9.59
C GLY A 279 30.20 14.27 -9.43
N GLY A 280 29.18 13.64 -10.04
CA GLY A 280 28.75 12.26 -9.79
C GLY A 280 29.25 11.19 -10.78
N THR A 281 30.23 11.47 -11.65
CA THR A 281 30.75 10.49 -12.59
C THR A 281 32.26 10.33 -12.50
N SER A 282 32.76 9.86 -11.37
CA SER A 282 34.09 9.22 -11.31
C SER A 282 34.36 8.65 -9.91
N ALA A 283 34.02 7.40 -9.68
CA ALA A 283 34.79 6.45 -8.85
C ALA A 283 34.17 5.04 -9.03
#